data_a7c9ecc585338fa932ca0153074fb123
#
_entry.id   a7c9ecc585338fa932ca0153074fb123
#
_cell.length_a   1.000
_cell.length_b   1.000
_cell.length_c   1.000
_cell.angle_alpha   90.00
_cell.angle_beta   90.00
_cell.angle_gamma   90.00
#
_symmetry.space_group_name_H-M   'P 1'
#
loop_
_entity.id
_entity.type
_entity.pdbx_description
1 polymer ?
#
loop_
_entity_poly.entity_id
_entity_poly.type
_entity_poly.pdbx_seq_one_letter_code
_entity_poly.pdbx_strand_id
1 'polypeptide(L)'
;SIRVAEASKIVENAQRDVNIAFMNEVAKMFDTMGIDTDQVLEAASTKWNFLPFHPGLVGGHCIGVDSYYLIEKALQHGYHPRLLMEARTVNDSMGVYYATELIRQMILAGISAKDAKILILGFAFKPNCADIRNTKVVDIYNTLHSYGIEQISVCDPFVSPEEAYGM
;
A
#
# COMPACT_ATOMS: atom_id res chain seq x y z
N SER A 1 22.42 5.66 23.84
CA SER A 1 23.03 4.35 23.57
C SER A 1 22.70 3.92 22.13
N ILE A 2 23.46 2.99 21.56
CA ILE A 2 23.20 2.44 20.22
C ILE A 2 21.79 1.86 20.14
N ARG A 3 21.34 1.12 21.15
CA ARG A 3 19.98 0.56 21.20
C ARG A 3 18.88 1.62 21.09
N VAL A 4 19.09 2.79 21.70
CA VAL A 4 18.11 3.90 21.61
C VAL A 4 18.10 4.47 20.19
N ALA A 5 19.25 4.62 19.55
CA ALA A 5 19.33 5.13 18.18
C ALA A 5 18.68 4.18 17.18
N GLU A 6 18.93 2.87 17.30
CA GLU A 6 18.27 1.85 16.47
C GLU A 6 16.75 1.86 16.68
N ALA A 7 16.31 1.85 17.93
CA ALA A 7 14.88 1.88 18.27
C ALA A 7 14.19 3.14 17.74
N SER A 8 14.86 4.32 17.80
CA SER A 8 14.25 5.57 17.31
C SER A 8 14.00 5.55 15.80
N LYS A 9 14.91 4.95 15.02
CA LYS A 9 14.73 4.80 13.57
C LYS A 9 13.56 3.88 13.24
N ILE A 10 13.46 2.74 13.94
CA ILE A 10 12.38 1.77 13.74
C ILE A 10 11.03 2.39 14.14
N VAL A 11 10.98 3.11 15.25
CA VAL A 11 9.75 3.78 15.71
C VAL A 11 9.27 4.83 14.72
N GLU A 12 10.17 5.61 14.11
CA GLU A 12 9.81 6.59 13.08
C GLU A 12 9.13 5.92 11.88
N ASN A 13 9.70 4.82 11.38
CA ASN A 13 9.12 4.09 10.25
C ASN A 13 7.80 3.38 10.64
N ALA A 14 7.74 2.76 11.83
CA ALA A 14 6.53 2.11 12.32
C ALA A 14 5.38 3.10 12.54
N GLN A 15 5.67 4.31 13.03
CA GLN A 15 4.67 5.37 13.15
C GLN A 15 4.08 5.75 11.79
N ARG A 16 4.93 5.89 10.77
CA ARG A 16 4.50 6.20 9.40
C ARG A 16 3.62 5.09 8.84
N ASP A 17 4.03 3.85 9.04
CA ASP A 17 3.28 2.66 8.64
C ASP A 17 1.87 2.62 9.26
N VAL A 18 1.76 2.84 10.57
CA VAL A 18 0.47 2.91 11.28
C VAL A 18 -0.41 4.05 10.77
N ASN A 19 0.17 5.22 10.53
CA ASN A 19 -0.59 6.36 10.01
C ASN A 19 -1.12 6.11 8.59
N ILE A 20 -0.34 5.47 7.73
CA ILE A 20 -0.80 5.08 6.39
C ILE A 20 -1.88 4.00 6.49
N ALA A 21 -1.72 3.01 7.37
CA ALA A 21 -2.74 1.98 7.61
C ALA A 21 -4.07 2.58 8.07
N PHE A 22 -4.03 3.57 8.98
CA PHE A 22 -5.21 4.30 9.40
C PHE A 22 -5.91 4.99 8.22
N MET A 23 -5.15 5.68 7.34
CA MET A 23 -5.72 6.33 6.15
C MET A 23 -6.27 5.31 5.14
N ASN A 24 -5.60 4.17 4.97
CA ASN A 24 -6.08 3.09 4.13
C ASN A 24 -7.39 2.49 4.65
N GLU A 25 -7.51 2.28 5.95
CA GLU A 25 -8.75 1.79 6.56
C GLU A 25 -9.89 2.80 6.42
N VAL A 26 -9.61 4.08 6.66
CA VAL A 26 -10.59 5.18 6.47
C VAL A 26 -11.07 5.23 5.02
N ALA A 27 -10.17 5.13 4.04
CA ALA A 27 -10.54 5.09 2.62
C ALA A 27 -11.47 3.92 2.31
N LYS A 28 -11.14 2.70 2.77
CA LYS A 28 -12.00 1.51 2.60
C LYS A 28 -13.38 1.70 3.25
N MET A 29 -13.45 2.31 4.42
CA MET A 29 -14.72 2.63 5.09
C MET A 29 -15.53 3.63 4.27
N PHE A 30 -14.91 4.70 3.80
CA PHE A 30 -15.59 5.75 3.03
C PHE A 30 -16.09 5.25 1.68
N ASP A 31 -15.34 4.37 1.02
CA ASP A 31 -15.81 3.70 -0.19
C ASP A 31 -17.15 2.96 0.05
N THR A 32 -17.29 2.27 1.19
CA THR A 32 -18.55 1.58 1.53
C THR A 32 -19.69 2.53 1.85
N MET A 33 -19.37 3.74 2.30
CA MET A 33 -20.35 4.79 2.66
C MET A 33 -20.69 5.72 1.50
N GLY A 34 -19.98 5.62 0.36
CA GLY A 34 -20.12 6.54 -0.76
C GLY A 34 -19.61 7.95 -0.46
N ILE A 35 -18.62 8.05 0.44
CA ILE A 35 -17.97 9.32 0.84
C ILE A 35 -16.65 9.46 0.09
N ASP A 36 -16.41 10.64 -0.48
CA ASP A 36 -15.16 10.95 -1.15
C ASP A 36 -14.05 11.20 -0.12
N THR A 37 -13.07 10.29 -0.09
CA THR A 37 -11.96 10.33 0.85
C THR A 37 -11.09 11.58 0.67
N ASP A 38 -10.82 11.99 -0.57
CA ASP A 38 -9.94 13.14 -0.83
C ASP A 38 -10.57 14.43 -0.33
N GLN A 39 -11.87 14.62 -0.52
CA GLN A 39 -12.59 15.78 0.02
C GLN A 39 -12.58 15.82 1.55
N VAL A 40 -12.71 14.66 2.20
CA VAL A 40 -12.62 14.59 3.67
C VAL A 40 -11.22 14.94 4.16
N LEU A 41 -10.18 14.42 3.52
CA LEU A 41 -8.79 14.70 3.89
C LEU A 41 -8.42 16.17 3.63
N GLU A 42 -8.91 16.76 2.54
CA GLU A 42 -8.75 18.20 2.26
C GLU A 42 -9.38 19.04 3.38
N ALA A 43 -10.63 18.76 3.74
CA ALA A 43 -11.31 19.45 4.83
C ALA A 43 -10.61 19.26 6.19
N ALA A 44 -10.16 18.04 6.51
CA ALA A 44 -9.43 17.75 7.74
C ALA A 44 -8.08 18.51 7.80
N SER A 45 -7.40 18.65 6.67
CA SER A 45 -6.11 19.33 6.55
C SER A 45 -6.17 20.84 6.86
N THR A 46 -7.37 21.42 6.96
CA THR A 46 -7.55 22.81 7.43
C THR A 46 -7.28 22.96 8.93
N LYS A 47 -7.18 21.86 9.68
CA LYS A 47 -6.87 21.89 11.11
C LYS A 47 -5.36 21.80 11.34
N TRP A 48 -4.84 22.70 12.14
CA TRP A 48 -3.40 22.82 12.41
C TRP A 48 -2.74 21.57 13.00
N ASN A 49 -3.49 20.72 13.67
CA ASN A 49 -3.00 19.50 14.31
C ASN A 49 -3.28 18.23 13.51
N PHE A 50 -3.85 18.34 12.29
CA PHE A 50 -4.03 17.19 11.42
C PHE A 50 -2.70 16.78 10.78
N LEU A 51 -2.40 15.49 10.81
CA LEU A 51 -1.22 14.94 10.16
C LEU A 51 -1.60 14.49 8.74
N PRO A 52 -1.04 15.11 7.69
CA PRO A 52 -1.46 14.91 6.30
C PRO A 52 -0.90 13.63 5.71
N PHE A 53 -1.28 12.49 6.26
CA PHE A 53 -1.08 11.19 5.63
C PHE A 53 -2.20 10.92 4.63
N HIS A 54 -1.90 10.14 3.59
CA HIS A 54 -2.85 9.75 2.55
C HIS A 54 -2.91 8.24 2.42
N PRO A 55 -4.05 7.68 1.95
CA PRO A 55 -4.13 6.28 1.57
C PRO A 55 -3.13 5.94 0.45
N GLY A 56 -2.63 4.73 0.43
CA GLY A 56 -1.73 4.29 -0.63
C GLY A 56 -1.05 2.96 -0.36
N LEU A 57 -0.28 2.54 -1.33
CA LEU A 57 0.52 1.32 -1.25
C LEU A 57 1.78 1.55 -0.41
N VAL A 58 2.10 0.61 0.45
CA VAL A 58 3.32 0.63 1.26
C VAL A 58 4.28 -0.43 0.75
N GLY A 59 5.32 0.02 0.08
CA GLY A 59 6.43 -0.81 -0.43
C GLY A 59 7.78 -0.36 0.09
N GLY A 60 8.84 -0.80 -0.60
CA GLY A 60 10.22 -0.47 -0.25
C GLY A 60 10.78 -1.33 0.88
N HIS A 61 11.97 -0.97 1.33
CA HIS A 61 12.76 -1.77 2.28
C HIS A 61 12.79 -1.20 3.71
N CYS A 62 12.09 -0.10 3.97
CA CYS A 62 12.07 0.53 5.29
C CYS A 62 10.67 0.40 5.93
N ILE A 63 9.68 1.15 5.47
CA ILE A 63 8.38 1.25 6.14
C ILE A 63 7.72 -0.13 6.24
N GLY A 64 7.66 -0.87 5.13
CA GLY A 64 7.05 -2.20 5.07
C GLY A 64 7.86 -3.31 5.76
N VAL A 65 9.10 -3.06 6.19
CA VAL A 65 10.01 -4.08 6.75
C VAL A 65 10.34 -3.81 8.22
N ASP A 66 10.65 -2.56 8.58
CA ASP A 66 11.06 -2.20 9.95
C ASP A 66 9.96 -2.50 10.98
N SER A 67 8.69 -2.34 10.58
CA SER A 67 7.55 -2.72 11.43
C SER A 67 7.57 -4.21 11.79
N TYR A 68 7.95 -5.09 10.87
CA TYR A 68 8.07 -6.53 11.16
C TYR A 68 9.21 -6.83 12.11
N TYR A 69 10.36 -6.17 11.99
CA TYR A 69 11.45 -6.33 12.96
C TYR A 69 11.01 -5.91 14.37
N LEU A 70 10.26 -4.82 14.49
CA LEU A 70 9.74 -4.36 15.80
C LEU A 70 8.72 -5.36 16.36
N ILE A 71 7.81 -5.87 15.52
CA ILE A 71 6.83 -6.90 15.90
C ILE A 71 7.55 -8.16 16.40
N GLU A 72 8.48 -8.69 15.61
CA GLU A 72 9.24 -9.90 15.96
C GLU A 72 10.00 -9.72 17.27
N LYS A 73 10.66 -8.56 17.44
CA LYS A 73 11.38 -8.26 18.67
C LYS A 73 10.47 -8.17 19.90
N ALA A 74 9.30 -7.61 19.74
CA ALA A 74 8.30 -7.55 20.82
C ALA A 74 7.81 -8.95 21.22
N LEU A 75 7.51 -9.80 20.22
CA LEU A 75 7.07 -11.19 20.44
C LEU A 75 8.14 -12.01 21.17
N GLN A 76 9.41 -11.87 20.82
CA GLN A 76 10.55 -12.51 21.51
C GLN A 76 10.64 -12.13 22.99
N HIS A 77 10.12 -10.96 23.38
CA HIS A 77 10.06 -10.47 24.76
C HIS A 77 8.70 -10.71 25.41
N GLY A 78 7.83 -11.51 24.81
CA GLY A 78 6.52 -11.86 25.37
C GLY A 78 5.46 -10.78 25.24
N TYR A 79 5.69 -9.73 24.42
CA TYR A 79 4.72 -8.68 24.17
C TYR A 79 4.07 -8.85 22.79
N HIS A 80 2.75 -8.80 22.71
CA HIS A 80 1.98 -8.94 21.47
C HIS A 80 1.55 -7.56 20.95
N PRO A 81 2.23 -6.98 19.96
CA PRO A 81 2.01 -5.60 19.50
C PRO A 81 0.85 -5.51 18.49
N ARG A 82 -0.38 -5.66 18.96
CA ARG A 82 -1.59 -5.76 18.15
C ARG A 82 -1.73 -4.64 17.12
N LEU A 83 -1.55 -3.38 17.54
CA LEU A 83 -1.68 -2.23 16.65
C LEU A 83 -0.74 -2.32 15.44
N LEU A 84 0.52 -2.68 15.65
CA LEU A 84 1.50 -2.81 14.57
C LEU A 84 1.15 -3.97 13.65
N MET A 85 0.70 -5.09 14.21
CA MET A 85 0.31 -6.27 13.43
C MET A 85 -0.90 -5.95 12.54
N GLU A 86 -1.94 -5.31 13.08
CA GLU A 86 -3.12 -4.94 12.30
C GLU A 86 -2.79 -3.88 11.24
N ALA A 87 -1.94 -2.90 11.56
CA ALA A 87 -1.48 -1.92 10.58
C ALA A 87 -0.77 -2.59 9.38
N ARG A 88 0.08 -3.60 9.65
CA ARG A 88 0.69 -4.39 8.57
C ARG A 88 -0.35 -5.16 7.77
N THR A 89 -1.31 -5.80 8.42
CA THR A 89 -2.41 -6.52 7.75
C THR A 89 -3.19 -5.60 6.81
N VAL A 90 -3.54 -4.39 7.26
CA VAL A 90 -4.22 -3.40 6.43
C VAL A 90 -3.36 -3.01 5.24
N ASN A 91 -2.10 -2.57 5.47
CA ASN A 91 -1.23 -2.07 4.41
C ASN A 91 -0.86 -3.17 3.39
N ASP A 92 -0.62 -4.39 3.84
CA ASP A 92 -0.29 -5.50 2.95
C ASP A 92 -1.49 -5.93 2.08
N SER A 93 -2.71 -5.73 2.55
CA SER A 93 -3.93 -6.05 1.80
C SER A 93 -4.27 -5.04 0.69
N MET A 94 -3.63 -3.86 0.65
CA MET A 94 -4.06 -2.77 -0.23
C MET A 94 -3.89 -3.06 -1.72
N GLY A 95 -2.85 -3.80 -2.12
CA GLY A 95 -2.68 -4.19 -3.52
C GLY A 95 -3.86 -5.03 -4.02
N VAL A 96 -4.23 -6.05 -3.23
CA VAL A 96 -5.39 -6.91 -3.51
C VAL A 96 -6.69 -6.10 -3.49
N TYR A 97 -6.84 -5.19 -2.53
CA TYR A 97 -8.01 -4.33 -2.43
C TYR A 97 -8.23 -3.49 -3.69
N TYR A 98 -7.20 -2.76 -4.16
CA TYR A 98 -7.32 -1.93 -5.37
C TYR A 98 -7.62 -2.76 -6.62
N ALA A 99 -6.98 -3.91 -6.77
CA ALA A 99 -7.26 -4.81 -7.89
C ALA A 99 -8.72 -5.32 -7.85
N THR A 100 -9.20 -5.71 -6.69
CA THR A 100 -10.57 -6.22 -6.51
C THR A 100 -11.60 -5.10 -6.75
N GLU A 101 -11.32 -3.88 -6.31
CA GLU A 101 -12.18 -2.73 -6.55
C GLU A 101 -12.24 -2.38 -8.04
N LEU A 102 -11.10 -2.42 -8.75
CA LEU A 102 -11.10 -2.25 -10.21
C LEU A 102 -11.98 -3.31 -10.90
N ILE A 103 -11.87 -4.57 -10.50
CA ILE A 103 -12.71 -5.66 -11.05
C ILE A 103 -14.19 -5.37 -10.77
N ARG A 104 -14.53 -4.93 -9.57
CA ARG A 104 -15.90 -4.53 -9.21
C ARG A 104 -16.41 -3.42 -10.13
N GLN A 105 -15.62 -2.39 -10.38
CA GLN A 105 -15.98 -1.29 -11.29
C GLN A 105 -16.13 -1.77 -12.73
N MET A 106 -15.27 -2.67 -13.19
CA MET A 106 -15.39 -3.28 -14.53
C MET A 106 -16.72 -4.03 -14.67
N ILE A 107 -17.09 -4.83 -13.67
CA ILE A 107 -18.36 -5.58 -13.67
C ILE A 107 -19.54 -4.61 -13.75
N LEU A 108 -19.54 -3.53 -12.95
CA LEU A 108 -20.60 -2.51 -12.96
C LEU A 108 -20.69 -1.79 -14.31
N ALA A 109 -19.57 -1.60 -14.99
CA ALA A 109 -19.49 -1.01 -16.32
C ALA A 109 -19.79 -2.01 -17.47
N GLY A 110 -20.04 -3.28 -17.17
CA GLY A 110 -20.28 -4.31 -18.17
C GLY A 110 -19.03 -4.73 -18.96
N ILE A 111 -17.84 -4.48 -18.42
CA ILE A 111 -16.56 -4.85 -19.05
C ILE A 111 -16.19 -6.26 -18.64
N SER A 112 -16.01 -7.15 -19.64
CA SER A 112 -15.55 -8.52 -19.41
C SER A 112 -14.07 -8.56 -19.05
N ALA A 113 -13.70 -9.34 -18.04
CA ALA A 113 -12.29 -9.56 -17.68
C ALA A 113 -11.46 -10.08 -18.87
N LYS A 114 -12.04 -10.98 -19.68
CA LYS A 114 -11.36 -11.56 -20.85
C LYS A 114 -10.99 -10.54 -21.93
N ASP A 115 -11.79 -9.49 -22.08
CA ASP A 115 -11.61 -8.48 -23.12
C ASP A 115 -10.94 -7.21 -22.59
N ALA A 116 -10.74 -7.13 -21.29
CA ALA A 116 -10.18 -5.96 -20.64
C ALA A 116 -8.70 -5.76 -21.01
N LYS A 117 -8.35 -4.49 -21.25
CA LYS A 117 -6.96 -4.04 -21.39
C LYS A 117 -6.65 -3.07 -20.27
N ILE A 118 -5.73 -3.44 -19.41
CA ILE A 118 -5.38 -2.65 -18.23
C ILE A 118 -3.97 -2.08 -18.42
N LEU A 119 -3.84 -0.79 -18.12
CA LEU A 119 -2.56 -0.11 -18.03
C LEU A 119 -2.35 0.33 -16.58
N ILE A 120 -1.30 -0.18 -15.94
CA ILE A 120 -0.85 0.25 -14.62
C ILE A 120 0.23 1.31 -14.83
N LEU A 121 0.03 2.49 -14.26
CA LEU A 121 0.97 3.60 -14.32
C LEU A 121 1.74 3.70 -13.00
N GLY A 122 3.06 3.44 -13.08
CA GLY A 122 3.97 3.35 -11.95
C GLY A 122 4.22 1.91 -11.53
N PHE A 123 5.50 1.58 -11.27
CA PHE A 123 5.93 0.29 -10.75
C PHE A 123 6.82 0.44 -9.52
N ALA A 124 7.58 1.53 -9.42
CA ALA A 124 8.39 1.84 -8.26
C ALA A 124 7.53 2.04 -7.00
N PHE A 125 8.10 1.77 -5.81
CA PHE A 125 7.34 1.85 -4.57
C PHE A 125 7.04 3.30 -4.12
N LYS A 126 7.64 4.30 -4.74
CA LYS A 126 7.36 5.73 -4.49
C LYS A 126 7.67 6.58 -5.71
N PRO A 127 7.10 7.81 -5.80
CA PRO A 127 7.36 8.74 -6.89
C PRO A 127 8.85 9.12 -7.01
N ASN A 128 9.28 9.39 -8.25
CA ASN A 128 10.63 9.87 -8.58
C ASN A 128 11.76 8.97 -8.06
N CYS A 129 11.58 7.67 -8.12
CA CYS A 129 12.53 6.67 -7.64
C CYS A 129 12.50 5.44 -8.53
N ALA A 130 13.64 4.85 -8.85
CA ALA A 130 13.75 3.61 -9.62
C ALA A 130 13.67 2.34 -8.75
N ASP A 131 13.50 2.47 -7.44
CA ASP A 131 13.50 1.33 -6.52
C ASP A 131 12.17 0.58 -6.54
N ILE A 132 12.23 -0.69 -6.92
CA ILE A 132 11.07 -1.58 -7.10
C ILE A 132 10.92 -2.61 -5.94
N ARG A 133 11.81 -2.56 -4.95
CA ARG A 133 11.79 -3.54 -3.84
C ARG A 133 10.46 -3.51 -3.10
N ASN A 134 9.86 -4.70 -2.92
CA ASN A 134 8.58 -4.89 -2.25
C ASN A 134 7.45 -4.00 -2.79
N THR A 135 7.49 -3.68 -4.09
CA THR A 135 6.39 -2.93 -4.71
C THR A 135 5.09 -3.72 -4.64
N LYS A 136 4.01 -3.06 -4.21
CA LYS A 136 2.67 -3.66 -4.13
C LYS A 136 1.96 -3.72 -5.49
N VAL A 137 2.59 -3.20 -6.54
CA VAL A 137 2.09 -3.32 -7.93
C VAL A 137 2.10 -4.79 -8.38
N VAL A 138 3.03 -5.59 -7.88
CA VAL A 138 3.08 -7.04 -8.13
C VAL A 138 1.81 -7.72 -7.57
N ASP A 139 1.35 -7.34 -6.39
CA ASP A 139 0.13 -7.88 -5.79
C ASP A 139 -1.11 -7.49 -6.64
N ILE A 140 -1.14 -6.25 -7.17
CA ILE A 140 -2.19 -5.80 -8.08
C ILE A 140 -2.18 -6.63 -9.35
N TYR A 141 -1.03 -6.76 -10.01
CA TYR A 141 -0.87 -7.53 -11.25
C TYR A 141 -1.32 -8.98 -11.07
N ASN A 142 -0.79 -9.65 -10.05
CA ASN A 142 -1.10 -11.05 -9.77
C ASN A 142 -2.59 -11.25 -9.45
N THR A 143 -3.20 -10.33 -8.72
CA THR A 143 -4.63 -10.38 -8.42
C THR A 143 -5.45 -10.25 -9.71
N LEU A 144 -5.21 -9.24 -10.52
CA LEU A 144 -5.91 -9.04 -11.79
C LEU A 144 -5.76 -10.25 -12.72
N HIS A 145 -4.53 -10.79 -12.84
CA HIS A 145 -4.26 -11.96 -13.64
C HIS A 145 -5.02 -13.21 -13.14
N SER A 146 -5.14 -13.39 -11.81
CA SER A 146 -5.88 -14.49 -11.21
C SER A 146 -7.39 -14.48 -11.52
N TYR A 147 -7.93 -13.31 -11.88
CA TYR A 147 -9.32 -13.14 -12.35
C TYR A 147 -9.47 -13.29 -13.88
N GLY A 148 -8.42 -13.74 -14.57
CA GLY A 148 -8.45 -14.01 -16.01
C GLY A 148 -8.24 -12.80 -16.89
N ILE A 149 -7.69 -11.71 -16.36
CA ILE A 149 -7.30 -10.55 -17.15
C ILE A 149 -5.87 -10.79 -17.66
N GLU A 150 -5.73 -11.03 -18.97
CA GLU A 150 -4.45 -11.38 -19.59
C GLU A 150 -3.72 -10.16 -20.18
N GLN A 151 -4.44 -9.11 -20.57
CA GLN A 151 -3.87 -7.95 -21.23
C GLN A 151 -3.58 -6.85 -20.19
N ILE A 152 -2.53 -7.04 -19.39
CA ILE A 152 -2.07 -6.09 -18.39
C ILE A 152 -0.71 -5.54 -18.84
N SER A 153 -0.62 -4.22 -18.98
CA SER A 153 0.63 -3.50 -19.24
C SER A 153 1.01 -2.65 -18.04
N VAL A 154 2.30 -2.59 -17.76
CA VAL A 154 2.84 -1.72 -16.69
C VAL A 154 3.79 -0.71 -17.34
N CYS A 155 3.70 0.55 -16.95
CA CYS A 155 4.55 1.62 -17.45
C CYS A 155 5.11 2.44 -16.29
N ASP A 156 6.43 2.54 -16.21
CA ASP A 156 7.13 3.40 -15.26
C ASP A 156 8.32 4.08 -15.95
N PRO A 157 8.46 5.40 -15.89
CA PRO A 157 9.54 6.11 -16.58
C PRO A 157 10.93 5.90 -15.95
N PHE A 158 11.00 5.37 -14.73
CA PHE A 158 12.26 5.21 -13.97
C PHE A 158 12.70 3.75 -13.84
N VAL A 159 11.88 2.79 -14.27
CA VAL A 159 12.15 1.35 -14.11
C VAL A 159 12.30 0.73 -15.49
N SER A 160 13.40 -0.02 -15.70
CA SER A 160 13.59 -0.73 -16.96
C SER A 160 12.71 -2.00 -17.02
N PRO A 161 12.29 -2.45 -18.22
CA PRO A 161 11.56 -3.70 -18.35
C PRO A 161 12.32 -4.91 -17.80
N GLU A 162 13.64 -4.95 -17.97
CA GLU A 162 14.50 -6.05 -17.52
C GLU A 162 14.47 -6.18 -15.99
N GLU A 163 14.45 -5.07 -15.27
CA GLU A 163 14.33 -5.06 -13.79
C GLU A 163 12.96 -5.55 -13.34
N ALA A 164 11.90 -5.15 -14.04
CA ALA A 164 10.54 -5.54 -13.70
C ALA A 164 10.25 -7.03 -13.99
N TYR A 165 10.83 -7.61 -15.06
CA TYR A 165 10.64 -9.03 -15.40
C TYR A 165 11.34 -10.00 -14.45
N GLY A 166 12.25 -9.53 -13.61
CA GLY A 166 12.97 -10.35 -12.63
C GLY A 166 12.20 -10.59 -11.32
N MET A 167 11.00 -10.05 -11.20
CA MET A 167 10.12 -10.18 -10.02
C MET A 167 8.93 -11.10 -10.31
#